data_e69e6d399ba57322ba413a3cba62ab91
#
_entry.id   e69e6d399ba57322ba413a3cba62ab91
#
_cell.length_a   1.000
_cell.length_b   1.000
_cell.length_c   1.000
_cell.angle_alpha   90.00
_cell.angle_beta   90.00
_cell.angle_gamma   90.00
#
_symmetry.space_group_name_H-M   'P 1'
#
loop_
_entity.id
_entity.type
_entity.pdbx_description
1 polymer ?
#
loop_
_entity_poly.entity_id
_entity_poly.type
_entity_poly.pdbx_seq_one_letter_code
_entity_poly.pdbx_strand_id
1 'polypeptide(L)' 'MEINLSEEHQTLKTREEEFRGKHVLVIGEEIHEIKDDEQGVQLLEEVRKKHPGRIPLLTYVMKEELYILCL' A
#
# COMPACT_ATOMS: atom_id res chain seq x y z
N MET A 1 8.98 8.43 -21.60
CA MET A 1 8.63 9.24 -20.45
C MET A 1 8.68 8.47 -19.16
N GLU A 2 9.32 9.04 -18.19
CA GLU A 2 9.44 8.37 -16.92
C GLU A 2 8.37 8.79 -15.97
N ILE A 3 7.84 7.84 -15.24
CA ILE A 3 6.88 8.13 -14.19
C ILE A 3 7.59 7.93 -12.88
N ASN A 4 7.70 8.98 -12.11
CA ASN A 4 8.32 8.86 -10.79
C ASN A 4 7.31 8.37 -9.80
N LEU A 5 7.42 7.10 -9.46
CA LEU A 5 6.56 6.51 -8.45
C LEU A 5 7.25 6.66 -7.10
N SER A 6 6.47 6.86 -6.07
CA SER A 6 7.05 6.93 -4.75
C SER A 6 7.59 5.55 -4.38
N GLU A 7 8.45 5.53 -3.36
CA GLU A 7 9.00 4.27 -2.90
C GLU A 7 7.89 3.32 -2.47
N GLU A 8 6.86 3.87 -1.87
CA GLU A 8 5.72 3.07 -1.43
C GLU A 8 5.02 2.37 -2.59
N HIS A 9 4.86 3.06 -3.70
CA HIS A 9 4.24 2.45 -4.87
C HIS A 9 5.11 1.34 -5.43
N GLN A 10 6.41 1.53 -5.44
CA GLN A 10 7.32 0.51 -5.95
C GLN A 10 7.32 -0.71 -5.04
N THR A 11 7.31 -0.49 -3.74
CA THR A 11 7.25 -1.58 -2.78
C THR A 11 5.98 -2.39 -2.97
N LEU A 12 4.86 -1.70 -3.11
CA LEU A 12 3.59 -2.37 -3.31
C LEU A 12 3.60 -3.18 -4.59
N LYS A 13 4.06 -2.60 -5.67
CA LYS A 13 4.06 -3.29 -6.94
C LYS A 13 4.89 -4.56 -6.92
N THR A 14 6.01 -4.51 -6.22
CA THR A 14 6.89 -5.66 -6.10
C THR A 14 6.26 -6.79 -5.32
N ARG A 15 5.45 -6.45 -4.33
CA ARG A 15 4.88 -7.44 -3.43
C ARG A 15 3.38 -7.58 -3.51
N GLU A 16 2.75 -6.99 -4.52
CA GLU A 16 1.29 -6.98 -4.57
C GLU A 16 0.67 -8.38 -4.63
N GLU A 17 1.38 -9.34 -5.19
CA GLU A 17 0.83 -10.68 -5.27
C GLU A 17 0.62 -11.31 -3.89
N GLU A 18 1.42 -10.90 -2.92
CA GLU A 18 1.29 -11.42 -1.57
C GLU A 18 0.06 -10.87 -0.88
N PHE A 19 -0.45 -9.76 -1.37
CA PHE A 19 -1.55 -9.06 -0.69
C PHE A 19 -2.80 -8.93 -1.53
N ARG A 20 -2.97 -9.77 -2.52
CA ARG A 20 -4.14 -9.70 -3.38
C ARG A 20 -5.42 -9.90 -2.57
N GLY A 21 -6.38 -9.03 -2.80
CA GLY A 21 -7.65 -9.06 -2.09
C GLY A 21 -7.60 -8.51 -0.69
N LYS A 22 -6.55 -7.77 -0.37
CA LYS A 22 -6.38 -7.22 0.97
C LYS A 22 -6.14 -5.74 0.95
N HIS A 23 -6.49 -5.09 2.04
CA HIS A 23 -6.16 -3.70 2.24
C HIS A 23 -4.78 -3.64 2.88
N VAL A 24 -3.95 -2.73 2.43
CA VAL A 24 -2.59 -2.62 2.96
C VAL A 24 -2.20 -1.18 3.21
N LEU A 25 -1.25 -1.02 4.12
CA LEU A 25 -0.61 0.26 4.37
C LEU A 25 0.85 0.08 4.04
N VAL A 26 1.35 0.91 3.13
CA VAL A 26 2.73 0.82 2.67
C VAL A 26 3.48 2.07 3.05
N ILE A 27 4.66 1.89 3.63
CA ILE A 27 5.51 3.02 3.90
C ILE A 27 6.96 2.59 3.70
N GLY A 28 7.69 3.34 2.86
CA GLY A 28 9.04 2.96 2.51
C GLY A 28 9.06 1.55 1.93
N GLU A 29 9.78 0.68 2.57
CA GLU A 29 9.86 -0.71 2.13
C GLU A 29 8.95 -1.63 2.94
N GLU A 30 8.16 -1.08 3.85
CA GLU A 30 7.29 -1.88 4.70
C GLU A 30 5.87 -1.91 4.16
N ILE A 31 5.26 -3.08 4.22
CA ILE A 31 3.86 -3.28 3.87
C ILE A 31 3.18 -3.97 5.03
N HIS A 32 2.07 -3.43 5.46
CA HIS A 32 1.29 -4.01 6.55
C HIS A 32 -0.11 -4.31 6.08
N GLU A 33 -0.58 -5.51 6.35
CA GLU A 33 -1.94 -5.89 6.00
C GLU A 33 -2.90 -5.27 7.01
N ILE A 34 -4.00 -4.72 6.53
CA ILE A 34 -5.01 -4.12 7.38
C ILE A 34 -6.25 -5.01 7.34
N LYS A 35 -6.62 -5.56 8.48
CA LYS A 35 -7.74 -6.48 8.55
C LYS A 35 -9.06 -5.78 8.90
N ASP A 36 -8.98 -4.67 9.61
CA ASP A 36 -10.18 -3.90 9.92
C ASP A 36 -9.80 -2.44 10.13
N ASP A 37 -10.82 -1.60 10.28
CA ASP A 37 -10.61 -0.17 10.37
C ASP A 37 -9.82 0.22 11.61
N GLU A 38 -10.07 -0.44 12.71
CA GLU A 38 -9.35 -0.12 13.94
C GLU A 38 -7.87 -0.40 13.79
N GLN A 39 -7.54 -1.54 13.22
CA GLN A 39 -6.16 -1.88 12.98
C GLN A 39 -5.51 -0.88 12.04
N GLY A 40 -6.25 -0.46 11.03
CA GLY A 40 -5.74 0.52 10.08
C GLY A 40 -5.38 1.83 10.75
N VAL A 41 -6.24 2.31 11.64
CA VAL A 41 -5.98 3.55 12.35
C VAL A 41 -4.75 3.40 13.26
N GLN A 42 -4.66 2.28 13.96
CA GLN A 42 -3.53 2.05 14.84
C GLN A 42 -2.22 1.99 14.07
N LEU A 43 -2.23 1.27 12.95
CA LEU A 43 -1.04 1.17 12.12
C LEU A 43 -0.64 2.53 11.58
N LEU A 44 -1.61 3.32 11.16
CA LEU A 44 -1.32 4.63 10.63
C LEU A 44 -0.65 5.51 11.68
N GLU A 45 -1.13 5.46 12.90
CA GLU A 45 -0.52 6.23 13.96
C GLU A 45 0.88 5.77 14.28
N GLU A 46 1.10 4.46 14.33
CA GLU A 46 2.41 3.92 14.58
C GLU A 46 3.40 4.31 13.49
N VAL A 47 2.95 4.20 12.26
CA VAL A 47 3.80 4.50 11.13
C VAL A 47 4.18 5.98 11.12
N ARG A 48 3.24 6.84 11.47
CA ARG A 48 3.54 8.27 11.52
C ARG A 48 4.57 8.59 12.58
N LYS A 49 4.56 7.86 13.67
CA LYS A 49 5.53 8.07 14.73
C LYS A 49 6.91 7.57 14.33
N LYS A 50 6.94 6.45 13.64
CA LYS A 50 8.21 5.86 13.22
C LYS A 50 8.84 6.57 12.02
N HIS A 51 8.01 7.09 11.16
CA HIS A 51 8.47 7.71 9.92
C HIS A 51 7.87 9.10 9.74
N PRO A 52 8.23 10.03 10.61
CA PRO A 52 7.70 11.39 10.49
C PRO A 52 8.24 12.00 9.21
N GLY A 53 7.43 12.60 8.44
CA GLY A 53 7.87 13.17 7.19
C GLY A 53 7.61 12.32 5.97
N ARG A 54 7.17 11.09 6.16
CA ARG A 54 6.77 10.25 5.03
C ARG A 54 5.26 10.10 5.02
N ILE A 55 4.72 9.99 3.84
CA ILE A 55 3.28 9.83 3.67
C ILE A 55 2.99 8.38 3.32
N PRO A 56 2.30 7.65 4.20
CA PRO A 56 2.01 6.25 3.91
C PRO A 56 0.97 6.12 2.81
N LEU A 57 1.03 5.01 2.10
CA LEU A 57 0.08 4.70 1.06
C LEU A 57 -0.92 3.68 1.57
N LEU A 58 -2.20 4.07 1.59
CA LEU A 58 -3.27 3.15 1.97
C LEU A 58 -4.02 2.76 0.73
N THR A 59 -4.10 1.48 0.47
CA THR A 59 -4.76 1.04 -0.73
C THR A 59 -5.28 -0.38 -0.62
N TYR A 60 -6.11 -0.76 -1.57
CA TYR A 60 -6.63 -2.12 -1.67
C TYR A 60 -5.96 -2.80 -2.86
N VAL A 61 -5.45 -4.01 -2.65
CA VAL A 61 -4.83 -4.77 -3.73
C VAL A 61 -5.89 -5.67 -4.34
N MET A 62 -6.19 -5.48 -5.60
CA MET A 62 -7.23 -6.24 -6.27
C MET A 62 -6.89 -7.71 -6.34
N LYS A 63 -7.91 -8.55 -6.20
CA LYS A 63 -7.72 -9.99 -6.27
C LYS A 63 -7.23 -10.44 -7.62
N GLU A 64 -7.67 -9.77 -8.66
CA GLU A 64 -7.29 -10.11 -10.01
C GLU A 64 -6.88 -8.87 -10.74
N GLU A 65 -6.04 -9.04 -11.73
CA GLU A 65 -5.71 -7.94 -12.59
C GLU A 65 -6.89 -7.69 -13.50
N LEU A 66 -7.32 -6.46 -13.53
CA LEU A 66 -8.45 -6.11 -14.37
C LEU A 66 -7.95 -5.28 -15.51
N TYR A 67 -8.19 -5.76 -16.69
CA TYR A 67 -7.78 -5.03 -17.88
C TYR A 67 -8.96 -4.37 -18.54
N ILE A 68 -9.92 -4.06 -17.78
CA ILE A 68 -11.09 -3.44 -18.30
C ILE A 68 -10.82 -2.17 -19.00
N LEU A 69 -9.73 -1.59 -18.68
CA LEU A 69 -9.41 -0.35 -19.26
C LEU A 69 -9.05 -0.41 -20.67
N CYS A 70 -8.91 -1.57 -21.15
CA CYS A 70 -8.50 -1.76 -22.49
C CYS A 70 -9.57 -1.51 -23.47
N LEU A 71 -10.50 -0.84 -23.11
CA LEU A 71 -11.59 -0.55 -24.01
C LEU A 71 -11.27 0.57 -24.94
#